data_d537f9df8a249c34fa3be5f349e2e847
#
_entry.id   d537f9df8a249c34fa3be5f349e2e847
#
_cell.length_a   1.000
_cell.length_b   1.000
_cell.length_c   1.000
_cell.angle_alpha   90.00
_cell.angle_beta   90.00
_cell.angle_gamma   90.00
#
_symmetry.space_group_name_H-M   'P 1'
#
loop_
_entity.id
_entity.type
_entity.pdbx_description
1 polymer ?
#
loop_
_entity_poly.entity_id
_entity_poly.type
_entity_poly.pdbx_seq_one_letter_code
_entity_poly.pdbx_strand_id
1 'polypeptide(L)'
;SSAASDVYKRQVEAYKTPSGIIKLEVMQKMPILRIMGVRGSYYVDNLGTTMPISRRYAAHVPIVSGYVEKELAVTDLYKFALFLQENDFWNNQIEQIYVHPDNEVELIPRVGNHRIVLGSFADFEEKLDNLRLFYEKAIPKVGWEKYSIISLKYKDQIVCTKR
;
A
#
# COMPACT_ATOMS: atom_id res chain seq x y z
N SER A 1 8.35 -6.27 11.57
CA SER A 1 9.66 -6.48 12.15
C SER A 1 10.29 -5.17 12.60
N SER A 2 11.28 -5.27 13.43
CA SER A 2 12.00 -4.14 14.01
C SER A 2 12.61 -3.19 12.98
N ALA A 3 13.03 -3.68 11.81
CA ALA A 3 13.63 -2.85 10.77
C ALA A 3 12.66 -1.83 10.17
N ALA A 4 11.40 -2.22 9.96
CA ALA A 4 10.38 -1.30 9.44
C ALA A 4 9.97 -0.24 10.47
N SER A 5 9.94 -0.58 11.76
CA SER A 5 9.61 0.37 12.82
C SER A 5 10.75 1.35 13.12
N ASP A 6 12.00 0.94 12.92
CA ASP A 6 13.17 1.80 13.14
C ASP A 6 13.26 2.93 12.12
N VAL A 7 12.68 2.74 10.96
CA VAL A 7 12.64 3.68 9.84
C VAL A 7 11.84 4.95 10.15
N TYR A 8 10.85 4.86 11.04
CA TYR A 8 9.98 5.97 11.40
C TYR A 8 10.36 6.68 12.69
N LYS A 9 11.48 6.32 13.30
CA LYS A 9 11.90 6.97 14.53
C LYS A 9 12.23 8.43 14.29
N ARG A 10 11.57 9.28 15.05
CA ARG A 10 11.96 10.68 15.16
C ARG A 10 13.34 10.77 15.79
N GLN A 11 14.26 11.42 15.08
CA GLN A 11 15.52 11.81 15.68
C GLN A 11 15.35 13.19 16.29
N VAL A 12 15.66 13.32 17.60
CA VAL A 12 15.65 14.59 18.30
C VAL A 12 17.10 14.95 18.60
N GLU A 13 17.55 16.05 18.02
CA GLU A 13 18.88 16.61 18.31
C GLU A 13 18.73 17.91 19.09
N ALA A 14 19.56 18.08 20.12
CA ALA A 14 19.56 19.27 20.95
C ALA A 14 20.89 20.00 20.82
N TYR A 15 20.84 21.29 20.55
CA TYR A 15 22.01 22.16 20.43
C TYR A 15 21.94 23.28 21.47
N LYS A 16 23.08 23.52 22.16
CA LYS A 16 23.22 24.68 23.04
C LYS A 16 23.52 25.92 22.21
N THR A 17 22.80 26.98 22.47
CA THR A 17 23.05 28.32 21.93
C THR A 17 23.26 29.33 23.07
N PRO A 18 23.82 30.50 22.78
CA PRO A 18 23.97 31.54 23.82
C PRO A 18 22.66 31.94 24.49
N SER A 19 21.55 31.80 23.80
CA SER A 19 20.21 32.17 24.30
C SER A 19 19.40 31.00 24.86
N GLY A 20 19.94 29.73 24.81
CA GLY A 20 19.24 28.59 25.32
C GLY A 20 19.53 27.31 24.55
N ILE A 21 18.55 26.39 24.55
CA ILE A 21 18.63 25.10 23.89
C ILE A 21 17.68 25.07 22.69
N ILE A 22 18.19 24.75 21.51
CA ILE A 22 17.39 24.49 20.32
C ILE A 22 17.26 22.98 20.16
N LYS A 23 16.02 22.49 20.14
CA LYS A 23 15.69 21.10 19.83
C LYS A 23 15.23 21.00 18.38
N LEU A 24 15.90 20.17 17.59
CA LEU A 24 15.50 19.87 16.21
C LEU A 24 14.92 18.46 16.15
N GLU A 25 13.67 18.35 15.72
CA GLU A 25 13.08 17.06 15.39
C GLU A 25 13.28 16.80 13.90
N VAL A 26 13.98 15.71 13.58
CA VAL A 26 14.20 15.27 12.21
C VAL A 26 13.46 13.98 11.97
N MET A 27 12.56 13.96 10.99
CA MET A 27 11.94 12.74 10.49
C MET A 27 12.69 12.27 9.25
N GLN A 28 13.17 11.03 9.28
CA GLN A 28 13.82 10.44 8.13
C GLN A 28 12.77 10.08 7.07
N LYS A 29 13.01 10.51 5.82
CA LYS A 29 12.18 10.12 4.68
C LYS A 29 12.48 8.69 4.28
N MET A 30 11.43 7.88 4.18
CA MET A 30 11.55 6.49 3.76
C MET A 30 10.50 6.15 2.72
N PRO A 31 10.88 5.39 1.67
CA PRO A 31 9.91 4.91 0.69
C PRO A 31 8.86 4.01 1.32
N ILE A 32 7.62 4.20 0.95
CA ILE A 32 6.50 3.33 1.34
C ILE A 32 5.78 2.71 0.14
N LEU A 33 5.94 3.29 -1.04
CA LEU A 33 5.44 2.77 -2.32
C LEU A 33 6.48 2.98 -3.40
N ARG A 34 6.53 2.05 -4.33
CA ARG A 34 7.28 2.19 -5.57
C ARG A 34 6.31 2.32 -6.73
N ILE A 35 6.28 3.49 -7.35
CA ILE A 35 5.46 3.72 -8.53
C ILE A 35 6.27 3.34 -9.77
N MET A 36 5.70 2.46 -10.58
CA MET A 36 6.24 2.04 -11.88
C MET A 36 5.13 2.19 -12.91
N GLY A 37 4.69 3.43 -13.11
CA GLY A 37 3.57 3.73 -13.97
C GLY A 37 3.97 4.10 -15.40
N VAL A 38 3.00 4.17 -16.26
CA VAL A 38 3.20 4.57 -17.67
C VAL A 38 3.69 6.02 -17.79
N ARG A 39 3.47 6.85 -16.76
CA ARG A 39 3.87 8.26 -16.72
C ARG A 39 5.18 8.51 -15.98
N GLY A 40 5.79 7.48 -15.42
CA GLY A 40 7.07 7.63 -14.75
C GLY A 40 7.23 6.68 -13.56
N SER A 41 8.46 6.62 -13.06
CA SER A 41 8.84 5.77 -11.94
C SER A 41 9.47 6.61 -10.84
N TYR A 42 8.98 6.42 -9.62
CA TYR A 42 9.45 7.14 -8.44
C TYR A 42 8.98 6.43 -7.17
N TYR A 43 9.53 6.82 -6.04
CA TYR A 43 9.01 6.40 -4.73
C TYR A 43 8.04 7.44 -4.17
N VAL A 44 7.06 6.98 -3.40
CA VAL A 44 6.31 7.82 -2.47
C VAL A 44 6.84 7.51 -1.07
N ASP A 45 7.17 8.54 -0.33
CA ASP A 45 7.73 8.40 1.01
C ASP A 45 6.67 8.46 2.13
N ASN A 46 7.12 8.26 3.35
CA ASN A 46 6.27 8.26 4.55
C ASN A 46 5.65 9.63 4.87
N LEU A 47 6.11 10.69 4.23
CA LEU A 47 5.56 12.04 4.39
C LEU A 47 4.57 12.41 3.27
N GLY A 48 4.33 11.50 2.35
CA GLY A 48 3.43 11.74 1.20
C GLY A 48 4.07 12.55 0.08
N THR A 49 5.39 12.63 0.05
CA THR A 49 6.13 13.30 -1.01
C THR A 49 6.81 12.29 -1.93
N THR A 50 7.27 12.73 -3.10
CA THR A 50 7.92 11.84 -4.05
C THR A 50 9.44 11.86 -3.89
N MET A 51 10.07 10.72 -4.17
CA MET A 51 11.51 10.56 -4.17
C MET A 51 11.93 9.89 -5.48
N PRO A 52 13.08 10.28 -6.07
CA PRO A 52 13.60 9.58 -7.26
C PRO A 52 13.95 8.13 -6.93
N ILE A 53 13.84 7.25 -7.94
CA ILE A 53 14.34 5.88 -7.83
C ILE A 53 15.85 5.94 -7.61
N SER A 54 16.32 5.26 -6.57
CA SER A 54 17.72 5.23 -6.19
C SER A 54 18.14 3.82 -5.82
N ARG A 55 19.36 3.44 -6.19
CA ARG A 55 19.96 2.16 -5.78
C ARG A 55 20.20 2.06 -4.28
N ARG A 56 20.17 3.18 -3.56
CA ARG A 56 20.34 3.22 -2.10
C ARG A 56 19.16 2.60 -1.34
N TYR A 57 17.99 2.54 -1.97
CA TYR A 57 16.79 2.05 -1.32
C TYR A 57 16.33 0.77 -2.00
N ALA A 58 16.85 -0.35 -1.54
CA ALA A 58 16.29 -1.66 -1.88
C ALA A 58 15.12 -1.96 -0.93
N ALA A 59 14.12 -1.10 -0.95
CA ALA A 59 13.01 -1.23 -0.02
C ALA A 59 12.01 -2.28 -0.51
N HIS A 60 11.64 -3.20 0.36
CA HIS A 60 10.51 -4.09 0.16
C HIS A 60 9.22 -3.30 0.40
N VAL A 61 8.78 -2.60 -0.62
CA VAL A 61 7.54 -1.84 -0.59
C VAL A 61 6.62 -2.31 -1.71
N PRO A 62 5.30 -2.17 -1.57
CA PRO A 62 4.38 -2.53 -2.64
C PRO A 62 4.68 -1.76 -3.92
N ILE A 63 4.53 -2.45 -5.06
CA ILE A 63 4.73 -1.86 -6.38
C ILE A 63 3.39 -1.46 -6.93
N VAL A 64 3.29 -0.22 -7.42
CA VAL A 64 2.10 0.30 -8.09
C VAL A 64 2.43 0.52 -9.55
N SER A 65 1.67 -0.12 -10.43
CA SER A 65 1.86 -0.02 -11.88
C SER A 65 0.59 0.46 -12.57
N GLY A 66 0.70 0.72 -13.87
CA GLY A 66 -0.41 1.16 -14.70
C GLY A 66 -0.49 2.67 -14.85
N TYR A 67 -1.68 3.21 -14.85
CA TYR A 67 -1.96 4.63 -15.15
C TYR A 67 -2.04 5.43 -13.85
N VAL A 68 -0.87 5.66 -13.25
CA VAL A 68 -0.76 6.31 -11.94
C VAL A 68 -0.54 7.80 -12.11
N GLU A 69 -1.56 8.59 -11.84
CA GLU A 69 -1.43 10.04 -11.73
C GLU A 69 -0.69 10.39 -10.44
N LYS A 70 0.18 11.41 -10.50
CA LYS A 70 0.96 11.85 -9.34
C LYS A 70 0.06 12.27 -8.17
N GLU A 71 -1.04 12.92 -8.45
CA GLU A 71 -2.01 13.32 -7.43
C GLU A 71 -2.59 12.09 -6.70
N LEU A 72 -2.95 11.05 -7.44
CA LEU A 72 -3.42 9.80 -6.85
C LEU A 72 -2.34 9.16 -5.97
N ALA A 73 -1.10 9.18 -6.44
CA ALA A 73 0.04 8.57 -5.73
C ALA A 73 0.28 9.21 -4.36
N VAL A 74 0.15 10.53 -4.25
CA VAL A 74 0.44 11.27 -3.00
C VAL A 74 -0.81 11.48 -2.13
N THR A 75 -1.97 11.02 -2.56
CA THR A 75 -3.23 11.09 -1.81
C THR A 75 -3.75 9.71 -1.46
N ASP A 76 -4.56 9.10 -2.31
CA ASP A 76 -5.25 7.84 -2.01
C ASP A 76 -4.28 6.65 -1.90
N LEU A 77 -3.32 6.54 -2.81
CA LEU A 77 -2.31 5.49 -2.74
C LEU A 77 -1.43 5.65 -1.51
N TYR A 78 -1.07 6.88 -1.15
CA TYR A 78 -0.33 7.16 0.07
C TYR A 78 -1.08 6.69 1.31
N LYS A 79 -2.36 7.03 1.42
CA LYS A 79 -3.21 6.59 2.54
C LYS A 79 -3.32 5.07 2.60
N PHE A 80 -3.48 4.44 1.46
CA PHE A 80 -3.53 2.98 1.36
C PHE A 80 -2.21 2.34 1.80
N ALA A 81 -1.08 2.93 1.40
CA ALA A 81 0.23 2.45 1.81
C ALA A 81 0.46 2.56 3.31
N LEU A 82 0.04 3.67 3.93
CA LEU A 82 0.08 3.83 5.39
C LEU A 82 -0.75 2.76 6.08
N PHE A 83 -1.94 2.48 5.57
CA PHE A 83 -2.78 1.41 6.08
C PHE A 83 -2.07 0.06 6.03
N LEU A 84 -1.44 -0.26 4.89
CA LEU A 84 -0.70 -1.52 4.74
C LEU A 84 0.43 -1.63 5.75
N GLN A 85 1.15 -0.55 6.01
CA GLN A 85 2.25 -0.56 6.98
C GLN A 85 1.78 -0.80 8.41
N GLU A 86 0.61 -0.32 8.76
CA GLU A 86 0.03 -0.49 10.09
C GLU A 86 -0.73 -1.82 10.22
N ASN A 87 -0.90 -2.56 9.13
CA ASN A 87 -1.66 -3.79 9.11
C ASN A 87 -0.82 -4.93 8.56
N ASP A 88 -0.22 -5.70 9.46
CA ASP A 88 0.68 -6.80 9.09
C ASP A 88 0.02 -7.84 8.19
N PHE A 89 -1.25 -8.14 8.44
CA PHE A 89 -1.97 -9.11 7.62
C PHE A 89 -2.01 -8.68 6.15
N TRP A 90 -2.48 -7.47 5.88
CA TRP A 90 -2.60 -6.99 4.51
C TRP A 90 -1.25 -6.64 3.89
N ASN A 91 -0.31 -6.15 4.68
CA ASN A 91 1.05 -5.91 4.20
C ASN A 91 1.73 -7.19 3.71
N ASN A 92 1.42 -8.32 4.34
CA ASN A 92 1.92 -9.62 3.92
C ASN A 92 1.12 -10.23 2.76
N GLN A 93 -0.11 -9.80 2.54
CA GLN A 93 -0.97 -10.33 1.48
C GLN A 93 -0.84 -9.59 0.16
N ILE A 94 -0.67 -8.28 0.18
CA ILE A 94 -0.69 -7.45 -1.03
C ILE A 94 0.74 -7.25 -1.52
N GLU A 95 1.00 -7.69 -2.75
CA GLU A 95 2.31 -7.54 -3.39
C GLU A 95 2.35 -6.39 -4.38
N GLN A 96 1.31 -6.27 -5.21
CA GLN A 96 1.23 -5.26 -6.25
C GLN A 96 -0.14 -4.61 -6.29
N ILE A 97 -0.16 -3.39 -6.77
CA ILE A 97 -1.36 -2.60 -7.01
C ILE A 97 -1.33 -2.17 -8.47
N TYR A 98 -2.42 -2.39 -9.19
CA TYR A 98 -2.55 -1.96 -10.57
C TYR A 98 -3.66 -0.93 -10.70
N VAL A 99 -3.36 0.20 -11.36
CA VAL A 99 -4.31 1.28 -11.60
C VAL A 99 -4.67 1.30 -13.08
N HIS A 100 -5.95 1.14 -13.39
CA HIS A 100 -6.48 1.21 -14.75
C HIS A 100 -6.63 2.66 -15.23
N PRO A 101 -6.80 2.88 -16.56
CA PRO A 101 -6.96 4.23 -17.10
C PRO A 101 -8.15 5.01 -16.54
N ASP A 102 -9.19 4.31 -16.09
CA ASP A 102 -10.39 4.88 -15.45
C ASP A 102 -10.25 5.06 -13.93
N ASN A 103 -9.02 4.90 -13.41
CA ASN A 103 -8.70 4.92 -11.98
C ASN A 103 -9.28 3.75 -11.16
N GLU A 104 -9.81 2.72 -11.80
CA GLU A 104 -10.14 1.49 -11.09
C GLU A 104 -8.87 0.79 -10.64
N VAL A 105 -8.92 0.21 -9.44
CA VAL A 105 -7.76 -0.36 -8.76
C VAL A 105 -7.94 -1.86 -8.60
N GLU A 106 -6.91 -2.61 -8.98
CA GLU A 106 -6.79 -4.03 -8.70
C GLU A 106 -5.63 -4.27 -7.75
N LEU A 107 -5.80 -5.24 -6.85
CA LEU A 107 -4.77 -5.70 -5.93
C LEU A 107 -4.32 -7.10 -6.35
N ILE A 108 -3.02 -7.33 -6.32
CA ILE A 108 -2.43 -8.62 -6.67
C ILE A 108 -1.84 -9.20 -5.39
N PRO A 109 -2.44 -10.30 -4.86
CA PRO A 109 -1.95 -10.91 -3.63
C PRO A 109 -0.72 -11.78 -3.88
N ARG A 110 0.03 -12.04 -2.82
CA ARG A 110 1.20 -12.94 -2.86
C ARG A 110 0.79 -14.40 -2.98
N VAL A 111 -0.33 -14.76 -2.38
CA VAL A 111 -0.83 -16.15 -2.32
C VAL A 111 -2.07 -16.27 -3.19
N GLY A 112 -2.12 -17.34 -3.96
CA GLY A 112 -3.19 -17.59 -4.92
C GLY A 112 -2.95 -16.91 -6.26
N ASN A 113 -3.72 -17.30 -7.26
CA ASN A 113 -3.64 -16.76 -8.61
C ASN A 113 -4.87 -15.90 -8.97
N HIS A 114 -5.54 -15.36 -7.95
CA HIS A 114 -6.69 -14.50 -8.15
C HIS A 114 -6.28 -13.03 -8.13
N ARG A 115 -7.08 -12.20 -8.79
CA ARG A 115 -6.97 -10.76 -8.72
C ARG A 115 -8.10 -10.23 -7.85
N ILE A 116 -7.79 -9.20 -7.07
CA ILE A 116 -8.77 -8.54 -6.22
C ILE A 116 -9.13 -7.22 -6.88
N VAL A 117 -10.39 -7.06 -7.29
CA VAL A 117 -10.88 -5.82 -7.86
C VAL A 117 -11.40 -4.94 -6.71
N LEU A 118 -10.61 -3.96 -6.32
CA LEU A 118 -10.98 -3.00 -5.28
C LEU A 118 -12.00 -1.97 -5.82
N GLY A 119 -11.87 -1.61 -7.09
CA GLY A 119 -12.60 -0.52 -7.70
C GLY A 119 -11.96 0.81 -7.34
N SER A 120 -12.65 1.64 -6.56
CA SER A 120 -12.08 2.87 -6.01
C SER A 120 -11.49 2.64 -4.61
N PHE A 121 -10.73 3.63 -4.10
CA PHE A 121 -10.24 3.59 -2.72
C PHE A 121 -11.32 3.97 -1.69
N ALA A 122 -12.50 4.39 -2.13
CA ALA A 122 -13.59 4.68 -1.20
C ALA A 122 -13.93 3.44 -0.36
N ASP A 123 -13.97 3.62 0.96
CA ASP A 123 -14.30 2.55 1.91
C ASP A 123 -13.38 1.31 1.81
N PHE A 124 -12.12 1.52 1.44
CA PHE A 124 -11.21 0.39 1.21
C PHE A 124 -11.00 -0.46 2.45
N GLU A 125 -11.02 0.13 3.64
CA GLU A 125 -10.85 -0.63 4.90
C GLU A 125 -12.01 -1.61 5.09
N GLU A 126 -13.24 -1.17 4.90
CA GLU A 126 -14.43 -2.02 4.97
C GLU A 126 -14.40 -3.12 3.91
N LYS A 127 -14.02 -2.76 2.69
CA LYS A 127 -13.86 -3.73 1.59
C LYS A 127 -12.85 -4.82 1.95
N LEU A 128 -11.71 -4.45 2.51
CA LEU A 128 -10.70 -5.40 2.92
C LEU A 128 -11.12 -6.24 4.12
N ASP A 129 -11.86 -5.67 5.07
CA ASP A 129 -12.43 -6.44 6.17
C ASP A 129 -13.38 -7.53 5.66
N ASN A 130 -14.21 -7.19 4.69
CA ASN A 130 -15.11 -8.17 4.05
C ASN A 130 -14.32 -9.27 3.32
N LEU A 131 -13.25 -8.89 2.64
CA LEU A 131 -12.37 -9.87 1.98
C LEU A 131 -11.69 -10.79 2.98
N ARG A 132 -11.26 -10.27 4.13
CA ARG A 132 -10.66 -11.09 5.18
C ARG A 132 -11.63 -12.12 5.72
N LEU A 133 -12.88 -11.71 5.97
CA LEU A 133 -13.94 -12.65 6.37
C LEU A 133 -14.19 -13.72 5.30
N PHE A 134 -14.18 -13.34 4.04
CA PHE A 134 -14.30 -14.28 2.94
C PHE A 134 -13.14 -15.28 2.93
N TYR A 135 -11.91 -14.83 3.12
CA TYR A 135 -10.75 -15.69 3.21
C TYR A 135 -10.86 -16.68 4.38
N GLU A 136 -11.32 -16.22 5.52
CA GLU A 136 -11.45 -17.05 6.72
C GLU A 136 -12.58 -18.09 6.59
N LYS A 137 -13.69 -17.75 5.95
CA LYS A 137 -14.89 -18.58 5.93
C LYS A 137 -15.07 -19.41 4.66
N ALA A 138 -14.71 -18.86 3.51
CA ALA A 138 -14.98 -19.51 2.22
C ALA A 138 -13.77 -20.28 1.66
N ILE A 139 -12.59 -19.71 1.73
CA ILE A 139 -11.39 -20.31 1.15
C ILE A 139 -11.07 -21.70 1.73
N PRO A 140 -11.17 -21.94 3.06
CA PRO A 140 -10.95 -23.29 3.59
C PRO A 140 -11.89 -24.35 3.01
N LYS A 141 -13.06 -23.95 2.55
CA LYS A 141 -14.05 -24.87 1.97
C LYS A 141 -13.83 -25.11 0.47
N VAL A 142 -13.38 -24.08 -0.27
CA VAL A 142 -13.33 -24.15 -1.74
C VAL A 142 -11.91 -24.09 -2.31
N GLY A 143 -10.92 -23.66 -1.52
CA GLY A 143 -9.53 -23.54 -1.95
C GLY A 143 -9.24 -22.25 -2.73
N TRP A 144 -7.96 -21.89 -2.74
CA TRP A 144 -7.47 -20.66 -3.40
C TRP A 144 -7.60 -20.69 -4.93
N GLU A 145 -7.65 -21.88 -5.51
CA GLU A 145 -7.63 -22.06 -6.97
C GLU A 145 -9.01 -21.93 -7.62
N LYS A 146 -10.08 -21.86 -6.85
CA LYS A 146 -11.44 -21.86 -7.39
C LYS A 146 -11.78 -20.59 -8.17
N TYR A 147 -11.29 -19.44 -7.72
CA TYR A 147 -11.65 -18.16 -8.29
C TYR A 147 -10.46 -17.50 -8.98
N SER A 148 -10.72 -16.86 -10.12
CA SER A 148 -9.74 -16.04 -10.84
C SER A 148 -9.81 -14.56 -10.44
N ILE A 149 -10.99 -14.10 -10.08
CA ILE A 149 -11.26 -12.70 -9.71
C ILE A 149 -12.17 -12.67 -8.49
N ILE A 150 -11.81 -11.84 -7.52
CA ILE A 150 -12.65 -11.53 -6.36
C ILE A 150 -12.90 -10.03 -6.39
N SER A 151 -14.14 -9.62 -6.61
CA SER A 151 -14.51 -8.21 -6.70
C SER A 151 -15.11 -7.70 -5.40
N LEU A 152 -14.54 -6.62 -4.89
CA LEU A 152 -15.00 -5.88 -3.71
C LEU A 152 -15.68 -4.57 -4.11
N LYS A 153 -15.90 -4.37 -5.41
CA LYS A 153 -16.37 -3.11 -5.98
C LYS A 153 -17.77 -2.72 -5.51
N TYR A 154 -18.60 -3.72 -5.23
CA TYR A 154 -20.00 -3.52 -4.88
C TYR A 154 -20.19 -3.52 -3.37
N LYS A 155 -20.98 -2.58 -2.87
CA LYS A 155 -21.21 -2.44 -1.43
C LYS A 155 -21.84 -3.71 -0.85
N ASP A 156 -21.26 -4.17 0.26
CA ASP A 156 -21.76 -5.34 1.01
C ASP A 156 -21.84 -6.64 0.20
N GLN A 157 -21.15 -6.71 -0.94
CA GLN A 157 -21.11 -7.91 -1.78
C GLN A 157 -19.69 -8.25 -2.20
N ILE A 158 -19.39 -9.54 -2.18
CA ILE A 158 -18.20 -10.07 -2.82
C ILE A 158 -18.64 -10.89 -4.02
N VAL A 159 -18.21 -10.49 -5.20
CA VAL A 159 -18.55 -11.17 -6.45
C VAL A 159 -17.31 -11.89 -6.95
N CYS A 160 -17.42 -13.21 -7.10
CA CYS A 160 -16.31 -14.06 -7.49
C CYS A 160 -16.52 -14.60 -8.91
N THR A 161 -15.44 -14.57 -9.70
CA THR A 161 -15.41 -15.20 -11.02
C THR A 161 -14.67 -16.52 -10.90
N LYS A 162 -15.33 -17.60 -11.27
CA LYS A 162 -14.72 -18.96 -11.29
C LYS A 162 -13.72 -19.08 -12.44
N ARG A 163 -12.71 -19.93 -12.23
CA ARG A 163 -11.78 -20.33 -13.28
C ARG A 163 -12.43 -21.26 -14.28
#